data_c8f5c8016279144e23c754e865928c7f
#
_entry.id   c8f5c8016279144e23c754e865928c7f
#
_cell.length_a   1.000
_cell.length_b   1.000
_cell.length_c   1.000
_cell.angle_alpha   90.00
_cell.angle_beta   90.00
_cell.angle_gamma   90.00
#
_symmetry.space_group_name_H-M   'P 1'
#
loop_
_entity.id
_entity.type
_entity.pdbx_description
1 polymer ?
#
loop_
_entity_poly.entity_id
_entity_poly.type
_entity_poly.pdbx_seq_one_letter_code
_entity_poly.pdbx_strand_id
1 'polypeptide(L)'
;MLPARVYRFWPVQTRGHQPETRVRIDRGGWLLFFAHGLSGLGAGPFIAFGAIYQKHLGASAFEIGVLAAVGMLIATLVMLPGTRLAERRNLRKTIVAGWIIAVPAPLCYAVAPHWAWTAVGILFMQGSVFNTPAISVYLTLGIPRDRIAAVMTTVFSAYSLGLIASNLLTGWLAQMVPLSALFWMSFAFYFLAAVCIAFLPNKAPREVTHPRLRYRDLMQYPAYRVLLALFAIVTAIIFIPWTFTALYAREAAHVDNFWIGVLMGVLYLGSVLMGLSLGYLRRSLGSVVIVLCFEAAYLVSAILLLSSMALPLLGFAFFLRGAFWSFRQVMTAVIGEVLPDHAMARGYGLFALVTGAVVIVAYPIGGWMYGRQASMPFWSSAILMAIAMLVTLAVRAYFHANYLKPPTNLEVAPDDALPRAA
;
A
#
# COMPACT_ATOMS: atom_id res chain seq x y z
N MET A 1 -24.45 -24.02 -17.42
CA MET A 1 -23.60 -23.57 -18.52
C MET A 1 -23.51 -22.05 -18.42
N LEU A 2 -22.37 -21.48 -17.98
CA LEU A 2 -22.14 -20.05 -17.92
C LEU A 2 -21.35 -19.65 -19.16
N PRO A 3 -21.71 -18.56 -19.87
CA PRO A 3 -21.01 -18.14 -21.09
C PRO A 3 -19.58 -17.72 -20.72
N ALA A 4 -18.60 -18.33 -21.39
CA ALA A 4 -17.19 -17.98 -21.32
C ALA A 4 -17.01 -16.55 -21.86
N ARG A 5 -16.93 -15.56 -20.98
CA ARG A 5 -16.42 -14.25 -21.36
C ARG A 5 -14.91 -14.39 -21.52
N VAL A 6 -14.45 -14.24 -22.74
CA VAL A 6 -13.06 -14.19 -23.17
C VAL A 6 -12.38 -13.06 -22.39
N TYR A 7 -11.51 -13.42 -21.44
CA TYR A 7 -10.67 -12.47 -20.71
C TYR A 7 -9.61 -11.92 -21.66
N ARG A 8 -9.79 -10.70 -22.13
CA ARG A 8 -8.79 -9.99 -22.92
C ARG A 8 -7.63 -9.56 -22.02
N PHE A 9 -6.58 -10.38 -21.95
CA PHE A 9 -5.25 -9.97 -21.46
C PHE A 9 -4.48 -9.12 -22.51
N TRP A 10 -5.16 -8.51 -23.47
CA TRP A 10 -4.60 -7.75 -24.58
C TRP A 10 -5.04 -6.29 -24.57
N PRO A 11 -4.32 -5.39 -25.26
CA PRO A 11 -4.45 -3.95 -25.09
C PRO A 11 -5.91 -3.49 -25.21
N VAL A 12 -6.35 -2.78 -24.19
CA VAL A 12 -7.65 -2.10 -24.21
C VAL A 12 -7.65 -1.15 -25.40
N GLN A 13 -8.52 -1.41 -26.37
CA GLN A 13 -8.78 -0.43 -27.42
C GLN A 13 -9.14 0.89 -26.77
N THR A 14 -8.31 1.88 -26.98
CA THR A 14 -8.52 3.27 -26.58
C THR A 14 -9.84 3.74 -27.17
N ARG A 15 -10.89 3.79 -26.36
CA ARG A 15 -12.02 4.69 -26.66
C ARG A 15 -11.41 6.08 -26.75
N GLY A 16 -11.70 6.78 -27.86
CA GLY A 16 -11.11 8.04 -28.25
C GLY A 16 -10.86 8.99 -27.08
N HIS A 17 -9.70 9.61 -27.09
CA HIS A 17 -9.30 10.67 -26.19
C HIS A 17 -10.37 11.77 -26.25
N GLN A 18 -11.27 11.77 -25.26
CA GLN A 18 -11.98 13.01 -24.95
C GLN A 18 -10.95 13.94 -24.27
N PRO A 19 -10.91 15.23 -24.64
CA PRO A 19 -9.96 16.18 -24.07
C PRO A 19 -10.09 16.17 -22.54
N GLU A 20 -8.95 16.11 -21.86
CA GLU A 20 -8.84 16.15 -20.41
C GLU A 20 -9.53 17.40 -19.86
N THR A 21 -10.83 17.32 -19.60
CA THR A 21 -11.52 18.35 -18.84
C THR A 21 -10.97 18.29 -17.42
N ARG A 22 -10.31 19.38 -17.00
CA ARG A 22 -9.72 19.57 -15.66
C ARG A 22 -10.64 18.98 -14.60
N VAL A 23 -10.11 18.02 -13.80
CA VAL A 23 -10.83 17.41 -12.69
C VAL A 23 -11.09 18.52 -11.66
N ARG A 24 -12.33 18.95 -11.51
CA ARG A 24 -12.71 19.88 -10.44
C ARG A 24 -12.80 19.10 -9.12
N ILE A 25 -11.82 19.28 -8.25
CA ILE A 25 -11.83 18.80 -6.87
C ILE A 25 -12.67 19.81 -6.05
N ASP A 26 -13.63 19.31 -5.31
CA ASP A 26 -14.46 20.13 -4.43
C ASP A 26 -13.69 20.57 -3.17
N ARG A 27 -14.31 21.48 -2.37
CA ARG A 27 -13.71 21.97 -1.13
C ARG A 27 -13.32 20.84 -0.18
N GLY A 28 -14.15 19.80 -0.07
CA GLY A 28 -13.86 18.65 0.79
C GLY A 28 -12.65 17.83 0.31
N GLY A 29 -12.52 17.65 -1.00
CA GLY A 29 -11.36 17.00 -1.60
C GLY A 29 -10.06 17.78 -1.39
N TRP A 30 -10.09 19.11 -1.48
CA TRP A 30 -8.93 19.96 -1.18
C TRP A 30 -8.54 19.92 0.30
N LEU A 31 -9.51 19.93 1.22
CA LEU A 31 -9.22 19.77 2.66
C LEU A 31 -8.56 18.40 2.94
N LEU A 32 -9.05 17.34 2.30
CA LEU A 32 -8.42 16.01 2.39
C LEU A 32 -7.03 15.99 1.77
N PHE A 33 -6.80 16.68 0.65
CA PHE A 33 -5.48 16.81 0.04
C PHE A 33 -4.47 17.46 1.01
N PHE A 34 -4.80 18.59 1.57
CA PHE A 34 -3.91 19.29 2.52
C PHE A 34 -3.71 18.50 3.80
N ALA A 35 -4.76 17.87 4.34
CA ALA A 35 -4.64 17.03 5.53
C ALA A 35 -3.76 15.81 5.28
N HIS A 36 -3.88 15.14 4.11
CA HIS A 36 -2.97 14.05 3.73
C HIS A 36 -1.53 14.54 3.58
N GLY A 37 -1.31 15.71 2.98
CA GLY A 37 0.02 16.33 2.91
C GLY A 37 0.63 16.58 4.28
N LEU A 38 -0.14 17.18 5.19
CA LEU A 38 0.28 17.41 6.58
C LEU A 38 0.55 16.10 7.32
N SER A 39 -0.31 15.08 7.16
CA SER A 39 -0.05 13.78 7.78
C SER A 39 1.18 13.07 7.18
N GLY A 40 1.43 13.26 5.89
CA GLY A 40 2.67 12.81 5.26
C GLY A 40 3.90 13.48 5.87
N LEU A 41 3.83 14.79 6.12
CA LEU A 41 4.87 15.52 6.84
C LEU A 41 5.06 15.00 8.28
N GLY A 42 3.99 14.61 8.96
CA GLY A 42 4.07 14.02 10.30
C GLY A 42 4.54 12.56 10.32
N ALA A 43 4.46 11.82 9.21
CA ALA A 43 4.75 10.39 9.19
C ALA A 43 6.24 10.05 9.03
N GLY A 44 7.07 10.98 8.53
CA GLY A 44 8.51 10.74 8.29
C GLY A 44 9.27 10.19 9.48
N PRO A 45 9.18 10.79 10.70
CA PRO A 45 9.84 10.27 11.89
C PRO A 45 9.51 8.81 12.19
N PHE A 46 8.26 8.39 12.04
CA PHE A 46 7.84 7.00 12.25
C PHE A 46 8.46 6.04 11.23
N ILE A 47 8.51 6.48 9.98
CA ILE A 47 8.91 5.65 8.86
C ILE A 47 10.43 5.53 8.76
N ALA A 48 11.15 6.64 8.89
CA ALA A 48 12.61 6.64 8.80
C ALA A 48 13.28 6.21 10.13
N PHE A 49 12.74 6.67 11.25
CA PHE A 49 13.41 6.53 12.54
C PHE A 49 12.65 5.67 13.56
N GLY A 50 11.43 5.19 13.27
CA GLY A 50 10.62 4.44 14.22
C GLY A 50 11.34 3.22 14.79
N ALA A 51 11.87 2.33 13.95
CA ALA A 51 12.63 1.15 14.38
C ALA A 51 13.96 1.53 15.06
N ILE A 52 14.64 2.55 14.53
CA ILE A 52 15.89 3.07 15.12
C ILE A 52 15.63 3.62 16.52
N TYR A 53 14.54 4.36 16.70
CA TYR A 53 14.15 4.94 17.99
C TYR A 53 13.72 3.86 19.00
N GLN A 54 12.92 2.88 18.55
CA GLN A 54 12.56 1.74 19.40
C GLN A 54 13.80 0.98 19.89
N LYS A 55 14.77 0.75 19.01
CA LYS A 55 16.05 0.14 19.39
C LYS A 55 16.85 1.01 20.37
N HIS A 56 16.87 2.33 20.15
CA HIS A 56 17.49 3.28 21.07
C HIS A 56 16.85 3.25 22.47
N LEU A 57 15.53 3.01 22.55
CA LEU A 57 14.78 2.82 23.79
C LEU A 57 14.94 1.41 24.40
N GLY A 58 15.81 0.56 23.87
CA GLY A 58 16.16 -0.76 24.38
C GLY A 58 15.34 -1.93 23.80
N ALA A 59 14.59 -1.73 22.73
CA ALA A 59 13.92 -2.84 22.05
C ALA A 59 14.90 -3.76 21.34
N SER A 60 14.73 -5.06 21.50
CA SER A 60 15.36 -6.06 20.63
C SER A 60 14.75 -6.02 19.23
N ALA A 61 15.46 -6.58 18.24
CA ALA A 61 14.93 -6.66 16.88
C ALA A 61 13.62 -7.48 16.82
N PHE A 62 13.49 -8.53 17.63
CA PHE A 62 12.26 -9.31 17.71
C PHE A 62 11.08 -8.48 18.22
N GLU A 63 11.28 -7.70 19.29
CA GLU A 63 10.25 -6.81 19.86
C GLU A 63 9.82 -5.73 18.85
N ILE A 64 10.74 -5.16 18.08
CA ILE A 64 10.42 -4.24 16.98
C ILE A 64 9.52 -4.93 15.93
N GLY A 65 9.86 -6.16 15.55
CA GLY A 65 9.02 -6.96 14.66
C GLY A 65 7.64 -7.25 15.23
N VAL A 66 7.55 -7.59 16.52
CA VAL A 66 6.28 -7.83 17.22
C VAL A 66 5.45 -6.54 17.29
N LEU A 67 6.04 -5.39 17.59
CA LEU A 67 5.34 -4.10 17.59
C LEU A 67 4.75 -3.76 16.21
N ALA A 68 5.50 -4.00 15.15
CA ALA A 68 5.01 -3.82 13.78
C ALA A 68 3.86 -4.79 13.45
N ALA A 69 3.94 -6.05 13.90
CA ALA A 69 2.88 -7.05 13.75
C ALA A 69 1.60 -6.66 14.50
N VAL A 70 1.73 -6.20 15.74
CA VAL A 70 0.60 -5.69 16.56
C VAL A 70 -0.06 -4.51 15.84
N GLY A 71 0.74 -3.59 15.30
CA GLY A 71 0.22 -2.48 14.50
C GLY A 71 -0.60 -2.97 13.29
N MET A 72 -0.08 -3.93 12.53
CA MET A 72 -0.78 -4.49 11.37
C MET A 72 -2.05 -5.26 11.78
N LEU A 73 -2.02 -5.96 12.90
CA LEU A 73 -3.18 -6.65 13.47
C LEU A 73 -4.29 -5.64 13.81
N ILE A 74 -3.95 -4.57 14.52
CA ILE A 74 -4.90 -3.50 14.87
C ILE A 74 -5.50 -2.89 13.60
N ALA A 75 -4.67 -2.49 12.62
CA ALA A 75 -5.13 -1.92 11.37
C ALA A 75 -6.11 -2.86 10.63
N THR A 76 -5.80 -4.16 10.60
CA THR A 76 -6.65 -5.18 9.97
C THR A 76 -7.98 -5.33 10.70
N LEU A 77 -7.97 -5.39 12.03
CA LEU A 77 -9.18 -5.55 12.84
C LEU A 77 -10.11 -4.33 12.76
N VAL A 78 -9.56 -3.11 12.80
CA VAL A 78 -10.38 -1.88 12.79
C VAL A 78 -10.93 -1.55 11.39
N MET A 79 -10.37 -2.12 10.33
CA MET A 79 -10.87 -1.92 8.98
C MET A 79 -12.31 -2.47 8.82
N LEU A 80 -12.64 -3.60 9.48
CA LEU A 80 -13.98 -4.21 9.40
C LEU A 80 -15.09 -3.31 9.97
N PRO A 81 -14.98 -2.78 11.22
CA PRO A 81 -15.97 -1.82 11.71
C PRO A 81 -15.91 -0.50 10.91
N GLY A 82 -14.75 -0.12 10.39
CA GLY A 82 -14.58 1.08 9.56
C GLY A 82 -15.45 1.06 8.30
N THR A 83 -15.52 -0.07 7.59
CA THR A 83 -16.39 -0.22 6.42
C THR A 83 -17.87 -0.06 6.78
N ARG A 84 -18.32 -0.67 7.91
CA ARG A 84 -19.70 -0.54 8.38
C ARG A 84 -20.06 0.89 8.78
N LEU A 85 -19.10 1.61 9.38
CA LEU A 85 -19.29 3.02 9.75
C LEU A 85 -19.39 3.92 8.51
N ALA A 86 -18.61 3.61 7.45
CA ALA A 86 -18.68 4.32 6.17
C ALA A 86 -20.04 4.16 5.46
N GLU A 87 -20.73 3.02 5.66
CA GLU A 87 -22.03 2.75 5.05
C GLU A 87 -23.21 3.36 5.82
N ARG A 88 -23.14 3.40 7.16
CA ARG A 88 -24.29 3.66 8.03
C ARG A 88 -24.30 5.00 8.75
N ARG A 89 -23.17 5.73 8.81
CA ARG A 89 -23.03 6.94 9.61
C ARG A 89 -22.61 8.14 8.78
N ASN A 90 -22.69 9.29 9.41
CA ASN A 90 -22.18 10.55 8.86
C ASN A 90 -20.67 10.39 8.55
N LEU A 91 -20.33 10.37 7.26
CA LEU A 91 -18.96 10.21 6.75
C LEU A 91 -17.98 11.20 7.39
N ARG A 92 -18.41 12.47 7.53
CA ARG A 92 -17.61 13.53 8.16
C ARG A 92 -17.22 13.13 9.58
N LYS A 93 -18.18 12.68 10.42
CA LYS A 93 -17.89 12.30 11.82
C LYS A 93 -16.90 11.13 11.87
N THR A 94 -17.06 10.14 11.01
CA THR A 94 -16.14 8.98 10.94
C THR A 94 -14.73 9.41 10.52
N ILE A 95 -14.60 10.29 9.52
CA ILE A 95 -13.32 10.81 9.05
C ILE A 95 -12.66 11.62 10.15
N VAL A 96 -13.35 12.62 10.71
CA VAL A 96 -12.84 13.51 11.77
C VAL A 96 -12.39 12.69 13.00
N ALA A 97 -13.20 11.71 13.43
CA ALA A 97 -12.84 10.86 14.57
C ALA A 97 -11.53 10.10 14.35
N GLY A 98 -11.33 9.53 13.14
CA GLY A 98 -10.07 8.83 12.84
C GLY A 98 -8.86 9.77 12.87
N TRP A 99 -8.99 10.99 12.35
CA TRP A 99 -7.89 11.97 12.40
C TRP A 99 -7.58 12.41 13.84
N ILE A 100 -8.58 12.63 14.68
CA ILE A 100 -8.40 12.99 16.09
C ILE A 100 -7.72 11.84 16.86
N ILE A 101 -8.13 10.59 16.61
CA ILE A 101 -7.52 9.40 17.23
C ILE A 101 -6.03 9.27 16.88
N ALA A 102 -5.59 9.70 15.69
CA ALA A 102 -4.20 9.65 15.30
C ALA A 102 -3.30 10.67 16.03
N VAL A 103 -3.86 11.78 16.51
CA VAL A 103 -3.09 12.89 17.11
C VAL A 103 -2.24 12.48 18.34
N PRO A 104 -2.72 11.66 19.29
CA PRO A 104 -1.91 11.25 20.43
C PRO A 104 -0.74 10.33 20.08
N ALA A 105 -0.75 9.68 18.91
CA ALA A 105 0.26 8.69 18.55
C ALA A 105 1.70 9.24 18.64
N PRO A 106 2.05 10.37 18.00
CA PRO A 106 3.40 10.93 18.12
C PRO A 106 3.76 11.40 19.53
N LEU A 107 2.79 11.85 20.34
CA LEU A 107 3.07 12.20 21.74
C LEU A 107 3.54 10.98 22.53
N CYS A 108 2.91 9.81 22.33
CA CYS A 108 3.33 8.58 22.99
C CYS A 108 4.79 8.21 22.64
N TYR A 109 5.24 8.50 21.42
CA TYR A 109 6.64 8.32 21.04
C TYR A 109 7.55 9.40 21.64
N ALA A 110 7.13 10.67 21.59
CA ALA A 110 7.92 11.80 22.06
C ALA A 110 8.28 11.69 23.57
N VAL A 111 7.36 11.19 24.39
CA VAL A 111 7.53 11.06 25.84
C VAL A 111 7.83 9.62 26.28
N ALA A 112 8.13 8.70 25.37
CA ALA A 112 8.35 7.29 25.68
C ALA A 112 9.61 7.09 26.55
N PRO A 113 9.49 6.61 27.80
CA PRO A 113 10.64 6.31 28.65
C PRO A 113 11.26 4.95 28.31
N HIS A 114 10.51 4.09 27.64
CA HIS A 114 10.90 2.72 27.29
C HIS A 114 10.16 2.31 26.01
N TRP A 115 10.74 1.41 25.22
CA TRP A 115 10.21 0.99 23.94
C TRP A 115 8.75 0.51 23.97
N ALA A 116 8.32 -0.14 25.04
CA ALA A 116 6.94 -0.65 25.16
C ALA A 116 5.87 0.47 25.12
N TRP A 117 6.22 1.70 25.51
CA TRP A 117 5.32 2.85 25.40
C TRP A 117 4.97 3.18 23.94
N THR A 118 5.85 2.86 23.00
CA THR A 118 5.58 3.05 21.58
C THR A 118 4.41 2.20 21.09
N ALA A 119 4.08 1.08 21.78
CA ALA A 119 2.89 0.27 21.48
C ALA A 119 1.59 1.07 21.64
N VAL A 120 1.52 1.99 22.61
CA VAL A 120 0.36 2.88 22.80
C VAL A 120 0.24 3.83 21.62
N GLY A 121 1.36 4.39 21.14
CA GLY A 121 1.38 5.21 19.95
C GLY A 121 0.96 4.43 18.69
N ILE A 122 1.41 3.18 18.55
CA ILE A 122 0.99 2.28 17.46
C ILE A 122 -0.52 2.02 17.54
N LEU A 123 -1.08 1.79 18.73
CA LEU A 123 -2.52 1.59 18.91
C LEU A 123 -3.33 2.78 18.40
N PHE A 124 -2.95 4.00 18.73
CA PHE A 124 -3.62 5.21 18.22
C PHE A 124 -3.43 5.38 16.71
N MET A 125 -2.22 5.23 16.22
CA MET A 125 -1.91 5.39 14.79
C MET A 125 -2.66 4.37 13.94
N GLN A 126 -2.55 3.10 14.25
CA GLN A 126 -3.17 2.02 13.48
C GLN A 126 -4.67 1.90 13.77
N GLY A 127 -5.09 2.26 14.99
CA GLY A 127 -6.50 2.37 15.34
C GLY A 127 -7.24 3.41 14.50
N SER A 128 -6.56 4.50 14.11
CA SER A 128 -7.15 5.55 13.29
C SER A 128 -7.52 5.13 11.86
N VAL A 129 -6.92 4.05 11.35
CA VAL A 129 -7.08 3.56 9.96
C VAL A 129 -8.52 3.15 9.63
N PHE A 130 -9.39 2.94 10.64
CA PHE A 130 -10.82 2.64 10.42
C PHE A 130 -11.56 3.70 9.58
N ASN A 131 -11.04 4.93 9.48
CA ASN A 131 -11.62 6.01 8.70
C ASN A 131 -11.33 5.90 7.19
N THR A 132 -10.37 5.08 6.77
CA THR A 132 -9.93 4.97 5.35
C THR A 132 -11.06 4.62 4.39
N PRO A 133 -11.97 3.66 4.69
CA PRO A 133 -13.13 3.41 3.84
C PRO A 133 -14.05 4.62 3.72
N ALA A 134 -14.25 5.37 4.81
CA ALA A 134 -15.09 6.56 4.81
C ALA A 134 -14.48 7.68 3.94
N ILE A 135 -13.16 7.86 3.95
CA ILE A 135 -12.46 8.81 3.08
C ILE A 135 -12.66 8.42 1.61
N SER A 136 -12.50 7.14 1.27
CA SER A 136 -12.69 6.65 -0.09
C SER A 136 -14.13 6.90 -0.58
N VAL A 137 -15.13 6.56 0.23
CA VAL A 137 -16.54 6.83 -0.10
C VAL A 137 -16.78 8.34 -0.24
N TYR A 138 -16.29 9.16 0.69
CA TYR A 138 -16.45 10.61 0.66
C TYR A 138 -15.90 11.25 -0.62
N LEU A 139 -14.72 10.80 -1.08
CA LEU A 139 -14.08 11.31 -2.28
C LEU A 139 -14.76 10.87 -3.57
N THR A 140 -15.49 9.75 -3.56
CA THR A 140 -16.17 9.25 -4.76
C THR A 140 -17.61 9.75 -4.92
N LEU A 141 -18.19 10.34 -3.87
CA LEU A 141 -19.55 10.85 -3.89
C LEU A 141 -19.71 12.03 -4.86
N GLY A 142 -20.60 11.88 -5.81
CA GLY A 142 -20.93 12.92 -6.81
C GLY A 142 -19.91 13.05 -7.94
N ILE A 143 -18.93 12.14 -8.02
CA ILE A 143 -17.91 12.15 -9.07
C ILE A 143 -18.24 11.09 -10.14
N PRO A 144 -18.19 11.43 -11.44
CA PRO A 144 -18.32 10.48 -12.52
C PRO A 144 -17.28 9.35 -12.44
N ARG A 145 -17.68 8.12 -12.80
CA ARG A 145 -16.82 6.92 -12.63
C ARG A 145 -15.46 7.02 -13.32
N ASP A 146 -15.41 7.64 -14.49
CA ASP A 146 -14.19 7.88 -15.27
C ASP A 146 -13.20 8.82 -14.59
N ARG A 147 -13.65 9.67 -13.64
CA ARG A 147 -12.84 10.64 -12.90
C ARG A 147 -12.44 10.22 -11.49
N ILE A 148 -13.05 9.16 -10.94
CA ILE A 148 -12.79 8.71 -9.58
C ILE A 148 -11.30 8.42 -9.37
N ALA A 149 -10.67 7.69 -10.29
CA ALA A 149 -9.26 7.34 -10.17
C ALA A 149 -8.36 8.58 -10.12
N ALA A 150 -8.63 9.59 -10.95
CA ALA A 150 -7.84 10.82 -10.97
C ALA A 150 -7.97 11.60 -9.65
N VAL A 151 -9.19 11.74 -9.11
CA VAL A 151 -9.42 12.43 -7.82
C VAL A 151 -8.71 11.71 -6.67
N MET A 152 -8.88 10.39 -6.60
CA MET A 152 -8.22 9.56 -5.57
C MET A 152 -6.70 9.69 -5.65
N THR A 153 -6.14 9.55 -6.85
CA THR A 153 -4.69 9.69 -7.05
C THR A 153 -4.20 11.07 -6.64
N THR A 154 -4.90 12.14 -7.03
CA THR A 154 -4.50 13.51 -6.66
C THR A 154 -4.53 13.70 -5.14
N VAL A 155 -5.58 13.28 -4.46
CA VAL A 155 -5.69 13.48 -3.00
C VAL A 155 -4.65 12.67 -2.25
N PHE A 156 -4.46 11.40 -2.60
CA PHE A 156 -3.48 10.54 -1.92
C PHE A 156 -2.03 10.83 -2.30
N SER A 157 -1.74 11.45 -3.45
CA SER A 157 -0.38 11.88 -3.81
C SER A 157 0.17 12.93 -2.84
N ALA A 158 -0.69 13.75 -2.24
CA ALA A 158 -0.27 14.71 -1.22
C ALA A 158 0.44 14.04 -0.04
N TYR A 159 -0.03 12.86 0.39
CA TYR A 159 0.64 12.08 1.44
C TYR A 159 2.06 11.67 1.03
N SER A 160 2.24 11.17 -0.19
CA SER A 160 3.54 10.76 -0.69
C SER A 160 4.51 11.95 -0.83
N LEU A 161 4.03 13.11 -1.30
CA LEU A 161 4.82 14.34 -1.35
C LEU A 161 5.21 14.81 0.05
N GLY A 162 4.27 14.78 0.99
CA GLY A 162 4.51 15.08 2.40
C GLY A 162 5.57 14.14 2.99
N LEU A 163 5.52 12.83 2.69
CA LEU A 163 6.52 11.85 3.13
C LEU A 163 7.91 12.13 2.59
N ILE A 164 8.05 12.44 1.29
CA ILE A 164 9.35 12.77 0.70
C ILE A 164 9.96 13.98 1.43
N ALA A 165 9.19 15.06 1.55
CA ALA A 165 9.64 16.27 2.24
C ALA A 165 9.94 16.01 3.72
N SER A 166 9.10 15.22 4.39
CA SER A 166 9.27 14.86 5.80
C SER A 166 10.52 14.04 6.05
N ASN A 167 10.82 13.06 5.23
CA ASN A 167 12.02 12.24 5.43
C ASN A 167 13.30 13.09 5.31
N LEU A 168 13.37 14.01 4.33
CA LEU A 168 14.49 14.93 4.17
C LEU A 168 14.61 15.86 5.40
N LEU A 169 13.50 16.50 5.80
CA LEU A 169 13.45 17.38 6.97
C LEU A 169 13.84 16.64 8.25
N THR A 170 13.30 15.47 8.46
CA THR A 170 13.54 14.63 9.65
C THR A 170 15.01 14.19 9.71
N GLY A 171 15.59 13.77 8.57
CA GLY A 171 17.01 13.42 8.50
C GLY A 171 17.93 14.58 8.85
N TRP A 172 17.60 15.79 8.36
CA TRP A 172 18.34 17.00 8.69
C TRP A 172 18.21 17.37 10.18
N LEU A 173 16.98 17.38 10.72
CA LEU A 173 16.72 17.69 12.13
C LEU A 173 17.35 16.65 13.09
N ALA A 174 17.38 15.38 12.71
CA ALA A 174 17.95 14.31 13.52
C ALA A 174 19.47 14.42 13.77
N GLN A 175 20.15 15.37 13.11
CA GLN A 175 21.53 15.74 13.42
C GLN A 175 21.63 16.75 14.55
N MET A 176 20.58 17.54 14.78
CA MET A 176 20.61 18.70 15.68
C MET A 176 19.85 18.44 16.99
N VAL A 177 18.87 17.54 16.96
CA VAL A 177 17.99 17.28 18.09
C VAL A 177 17.90 15.80 18.40
N PRO A 178 17.57 15.40 19.64
CA PRO A 178 17.36 14.00 19.98
C PRO A 178 16.17 13.42 19.19
N LEU A 179 16.19 12.11 18.92
CA LEU A 179 15.16 11.44 18.10
C LEU A 179 13.74 11.62 18.67
N SER A 180 13.59 11.73 20.00
CA SER A 180 12.29 12.02 20.64
C SER A 180 11.69 13.35 20.20
N ALA A 181 12.53 14.37 19.95
CA ALA A 181 12.08 15.69 19.51
C ALA A 181 11.42 15.67 18.11
N LEU A 182 11.81 14.72 17.26
CA LEU A 182 11.20 14.55 15.93
C LEU A 182 9.70 14.17 16.02
N PHE A 183 9.30 13.49 17.08
CA PHE A 183 7.90 13.12 17.29
C PHE A 183 7.05 14.29 17.78
N TRP A 184 7.62 15.32 18.42
CA TRP A 184 6.92 16.58 18.66
C TRP A 184 6.59 17.32 17.37
N MET A 185 7.49 17.31 16.40
CA MET A 185 7.22 17.81 15.05
C MET A 185 6.08 17.00 14.39
N SER A 186 6.12 15.67 14.49
CA SER A 186 5.03 14.81 14.01
C SER A 186 3.70 15.18 14.66
N PHE A 187 3.69 15.41 15.97
CA PHE A 187 2.47 15.82 16.70
C PHE A 187 1.89 17.12 16.13
N ALA A 188 2.73 18.13 15.89
CA ALA A 188 2.28 19.40 15.32
C ALA A 188 1.60 19.20 13.95
N PHE A 189 2.19 18.40 13.07
CA PHE A 189 1.62 18.13 11.76
C PHE A 189 0.33 17.29 11.81
N TYR A 190 0.25 16.27 12.67
CA TYR A 190 -0.99 15.49 12.85
C TYR A 190 -2.09 16.33 13.49
N PHE A 191 -1.75 17.21 14.43
CA PHE A 191 -2.69 18.14 15.04
C PHE A 191 -3.25 19.12 13.99
N LEU A 192 -2.37 19.75 13.20
CA LEU A 192 -2.79 20.65 12.11
C LEU A 192 -3.66 19.92 11.07
N ALA A 193 -3.32 18.68 10.75
CA ALA A 193 -4.12 17.87 9.84
C ALA A 193 -5.52 17.59 10.41
N ALA A 194 -5.63 17.27 11.71
CA ALA A 194 -6.91 17.06 12.38
C ALA A 194 -7.74 18.37 12.42
N VAL A 195 -7.11 19.53 12.68
CA VAL A 195 -7.76 20.83 12.60
C VAL A 195 -8.27 21.10 11.18
N CYS A 196 -7.48 20.84 10.16
CA CYS A 196 -7.89 20.97 8.75
C CYS A 196 -9.15 20.13 8.46
N ILE A 197 -9.17 18.87 8.91
CA ILE A 197 -10.29 17.95 8.70
C ILE A 197 -11.53 18.31 9.52
N ALA A 198 -11.41 19.02 10.64
CA ALA A 198 -12.56 19.49 11.40
C ALA A 198 -13.49 20.39 10.57
N PHE A 199 -12.96 21.07 9.57
CA PHE A 199 -13.73 21.91 8.62
C PHE A 199 -14.29 21.14 7.42
N LEU A 200 -14.20 19.81 7.40
CA LEU A 200 -14.69 18.97 6.30
C LEU A 200 -16.21 19.16 6.14
N PRO A 201 -16.73 19.48 4.93
CA PRO A 201 -18.15 19.55 4.67
C PRO A 201 -18.86 18.21 4.89
N ASN A 202 -20.13 18.26 5.30
CA ASN A 202 -20.92 17.06 5.44
C ASN A 202 -21.39 16.57 4.07
N LYS A 203 -21.22 15.29 3.78
CA LYS A 203 -21.80 14.60 2.61
C LYS A 203 -22.64 13.43 3.12
N ALA A 204 -23.87 13.33 2.64
CA ALA A 204 -24.73 12.20 2.97
C ALA A 204 -24.22 10.92 2.23
N PRO A 205 -24.10 9.79 2.93
CA PRO A 205 -23.77 8.54 2.27
C PRO A 205 -24.93 8.15 1.33
N ARG A 206 -24.58 7.62 0.15
CA ARG A 206 -25.56 7.01 -0.74
C ARG A 206 -25.77 5.58 -0.26
N GLU A 207 -27.02 5.19 -0.04
CA GLU A 207 -27.34 3.78 0.24
C GLU A 207 -26.89 2.93 -0.95
N VAL A 208 -25.88 2.10 -0.74
CA VAL A 208 -25.41 1.13 -1.73
C VAL A 208 -25.83 -0.25 -1.24
N THR A 209 -26.85 -0.78 -1.85
CA THR A 209 -27.26 -2.18 -1.66
C THR A 209 -26.26 -3.08 -2.39
N HIS A 210 -25.34 -3.67 -1.67
CA HIS A 210 -24.45 -4.68 -2.23
C HIS A 210 -25.10 -6.07 -2.09
N PRO A 211 -25.13 -6.88 -3.16
CA PRO A 211 -25.57 -8.28 -3.07
C PRO A 211 -24.69 -9.04 -2.07
N ARG A 212 -25.30 -9.88 -1.23
CA ARG A 212 -24.62 -10.64 -0.17
C ARG A 212 -23.88 -11.86 -0.75
N LEU A 213 -22.78 -11.65 -1.47
CA LEU A 213 -21.86 -12.74 -1.81
C LEU A 213 -21.13 -13.25 -0.55
N ARG A 214 -20.85 -14.54 -0.43
CA ARG A 214 -20.00 -15.07 0.62
C ARG A 214 -18.56 -15.09 0.16
N TYR A 215 -17.58 -14.87 1.05
CA TYR A 215 -16.14 -14.96 0.72
C TYR A 215 -15.76 -16.32 0.14
N ARG A 216 -16.45 -17.39 0.53
CA ARG A 216 -16.28 -18.74 -0.01
C ARG A 216 -16.54 -18.81 -1.52
N ASP A 217 -17.47 -18.01 -2.02
CA ASP A 217 -17.84 -18.01 -3.43
C ASP A 217 -16.73 -17.45 -4.33
N LEU A 218 -15.81 -16.65 -3.77
CA LEU A 218 -14.63 -16.17 -4.49
C LEU A 218 -13.63 -17.30 -4.79
N MET A 219 -13.63 -18.35 -3.98
CA MET A 219 -12.71 -19.48 -4.17
C MET A 219 -13.10 -20.38 -5.36
N GLN A 220 -14.26 -20.17 -5.97
CA GLN A 220 -14.63 -20.84 -7.22
C GLN A 220 -13.87 -20.28 -8.46
N TYR A 221 -13.26 -19.10 -8.36
CA TYR A 221 -12.44 -18.51 -9.41
C TYR A 221 -10.98 -18.98 -9.31
N PRO A 222 -10.52 -19.95 -10.14
CA PRO A 222 -9.18 -20.52 -10.00
C PRO A 222 -8.07 -19.50 -10.23
N ALA A 223 -8.25 -18.59 -11.20
CA ALA A 223 -7.31 -17.51 -11.45
C ALA A 223 -7.12 -16.60 -10.21
N TYR A 224 -8.23 -16.25 -9.54
CA TYR A 224 -8.18 -15.45 -8.32
C TYR A 224 -7.45 -16.17 -7.18
N ARG A 225 -7.68 -17.47 -6.98
CA ARG A 225 -6.98 -18.25 -5.94
C ARG A 225 -5.46 -18.23 -6.14
N VAL A 226 -5.02 -18.48 -7.39
CA VAL A 226 -3.60 -18.51 -7.73
C VAL A 226 -2.96 -17.13 -7.50
N LEU A 227 -3.60 -16.07 -7.97
CA LEU A 227 -3.12 -14.71 -7.77
C LEU A 227 -3.12 -14.30 -6.29
N LEU A 228 -4.15 -14.65 -5.54
CA LEU A 228 -4.23 -14.37 -4.10
C LEU A 228 -3.08 -15.02 -3.34
N ALA A 229 -2.78 -16.31 -3.63
CA ALA A 229 -1.68 -17.03 -3.03
C ALA A 229 -0.31 -16.43 -3.42
N LEU A 230 -0.10 -16.16 -4.70
CA LEU A 230 1.13 -15.53 -5.20
C LEU A 230 1.37 -14.18 -4.53
N PHE A 231 0.36 -13.32 -4.50
CA PHE A 231 0.48 -11.99 -3.92
C PHE A 231 0.64 -12.02 -2.40
N ALA A 232 0.05 -12.99 -1.70
CA ALA A 232 0.27 -13.21 -0.28
C ALA A 232 1.74 -13.58 -0.01
N ILE A 233 2.30 -14.51 -0.79
CA ILE A 233 3.70 -14.95 -0.67
C ILE A 233 4.65 -13.77 -0.95
N VAL A 234 4.48 -13.07 -2.07
CA VAL A 234 5.33 -11.92 -2.42
C VAL A 234 5.24 -10.83 -1.35
N THR A 235 4.04 -10.55 -0.83
CA THR A 235 3.85 -9.60 0.27
C THR A 235 4.61 -10.03 1.52
N ALA A 236 4.52 -11.30 1.94
CA ALA A 236 5.26 -11.82 3.09
C ALA A 236 6.78 -11.63 2.90
N ILE A 237 7.32 -11.99 1.74
CA ILE A 237 8.74 -11.86 1.40
C ILE A 237 9.23 -10.41 1.56
N ILE A 238 8.45 -9.46 1.06
CA ILE A 238 8.79 -8.03 1.12
C ILE A 238 8.78 -7.53 2.57
N PHE A 239 7.80 -7.96 3.37
CA PHE A 239 7.62 -7.44 4.73
C PHE A 239 8.57 -8.06 5.76
N ILE A 240 9.23 -9.20 5.48
CA ILE A 240 10.27 -9.76 6.36
C ILE A 240 11.36 -8.72 6.69
N PRO A 241 12.06 -8.09 5.73
CA PRO A 241 13.09 -7.09 6.02
C PRO A 241 12.56 -5.65 6.10
N TRP A 242 11.28 -5.38 5.81
CA TRP A 242 10.76 -4.03 5.57
C TRP A 242 11.07 -3.06 6.71
N THR A 243 10.68 -3.42 7.93
CA THR A 243 10.86 -2.58 9.13
C THR A 243 12.33 -2.31 9.46
N PHE A 244 13.21 -3.21 9.05
CA PHE A 244 14.63 -3.15 9.35
C PHE A 244 15.47 -2.43 8.28
N THR A 245 14.87 -1.94 7.18
CA THR A 245 15.61 -1.36 6.06
C THR A 245 16.43 -0.13 6.46
N ALA A 246 15.82 0.83 7.16
CA ALA A 246 16.53 2.02 7.66
C ALA A 246 17.53 1.67 8.78
N LEU A 247 17.14 0.74 9.68
CA LEU A 247 17.99 0.27 10.76
C LEU A 247 19.24 -0.44 10.21
N TYR A 248 19.10 -1.28 9.17
CA TYR A 248 20.20 -1.94 8.51
C TYR A 248 21.18 -0.96 7.86
N ALA A 249 20.68 0.06 7.16
CA ALA A 249 21.52 1.10 6.60
C ALA A 249 22.32 1.83 7.69
N ARG A 250 21.71 2.08 8.86
CA ARG A 250 22.40 2.70 10.00
C ARG A 250 23.45 1.81 10.62
N GLU A 251 23.14 0.54 10.86
CA GLU A 251 23.99 -0.38 11.64
C GLU A 251 25.06 -1.06 10.79
N ALA A 252 24.71 -1.52 9.60
CA ALA A 252 25.63 -2.24 8.73
C ALA A 252 26.44 -1.32 7.82
N ALA A 253 25.82 -0.25 7.29
CA ALA A 253 26.48 0.70 6.41
C ALA A 253 26.96 1.97 7.12
N HIS A 254 26.75 2.08 8.45
CA HIS A 254 27.14 3.24 9.28
C HIS A 254 26.65 4.58 8.73
N VAL A 255 25.47 4.56 8.08
CA VAL A 255 24.86 5.75 7.49
C VAL A 255 24.36 6.67 8.61
N ASP A 256 24.69 7.94 8.56
CA ASP A 256 24.24 8.93 9.52
C ASP A 256 22.75 9.27 9.36
N ASN A 257 22.19 10.00 10.32
CA ASN A 257 20.77 10.32 10.37
C ASN A 257 20.33 11.15 9.15
N PHE A 258 21.16 12.06 8.63
CA PHE A 258 20.84 12.86 7.46
C PHE A 258 20.60 11.95 6.25
N TRP A 259 21.57 11.10 5.96
CA TRP A 259 21.49 10.20 4.83
C TRP A 259 20.40 9.13 4.98
N ILE A 260 20.08 8.69 6.21
CA ILE A 260 18.88 7.85 6.45
C ILE A 260 17.63 8.57 5.96
N GLY A 261 17.47 9.84 6.31
CA GLY A 261 16.36 10.66 5.81
C GLY A 261 16.35 10.79 4.28
N VAL A 262 17.52 11.05 3.67
CA VAL A 262 17.66 11.13 2.21
C VAL A 262 17.30 9.79 1.55
N LEU A 263 17.83 8.67 2.03
CA LEU A 263 17.56 7.34 1.49
C LEU A 263 16.06 6.99 1.57
N MET A 264 15.40 7.30 2.68
CA MET A 264 13.96 7.10 2.82
C MET A 264 13.17 8.04 1.92
N GLY A 265 13.60 9.29 1.72
CA GLY A 265 13.03 10.21 0.72
C GLY A 265 13.15 9.65 -0.70
N VAL A 266 14.32 9.13 -1.07
CA VAL A 266 14.59 8.48 -2.36
C VAL A 266 13.72 7.23 -2.56
N LEU A 267 13.46 6.46 -1.51
CA LEU A 267 12.53 5.32 -1.55
C LEU A 267 11.11 5.76 -1.97
N TYR A 268 10.59 6.81 -1.34
CA TYR A 268 9.24 7.32 -1.69
C TYR A 268 9.20 8.01 -3.05
N LEU A 269 10.29 8.68 -3.45
CA LEU A 269 10.44 9.19 -4.82
C LEU A 269 10.40 8.03 -5.83
N GLY A 270 11.15 6.95 -5.56
CA GLY A 270 11.11 5.71 -6.34
C GLY A 270 9.70 5.13 -6.45
N SER A 271 8.94 5.11 -5.35
CA SER A 271 7.55 4.68 -5.35
C SER A 271 6.68 5.48 -6.34
N VAL A 272 6.79 6.80 -6.32
CA VAL A 272 6.01 7.67 -7.21
C VAL A 272 6.43 7.45 -8.67
N LEU A 273 7.71 7.52 -8.97
CA LEU A 273 8.22 7.43 -10.35
C LEU A 273 8.00 6.05 -10.97
N MET A 274 8.29 4.97 -10.22
CA MET A 274 8.04 3.61 -10.70
C MET A 274 6.54 3.32 -10.84
N GLY A 275 5.71 3.85 -9.93
CA GLY A 275 4.26 3.72 -10.04
C GLY A 275 3.71 4.34 -11.32
N LEU A 276 4.16 5.53 -11.67
CA LEU A 276 3.75 6.21 -12.89
C LEU A 276 4.26 5.47 -14.14
N SER A 277 5.56 5.12 -14.17
CA SER A 277 6.19 4.46 -15.31
C SER A 277 5.60 3.07 -15.58
N LEU A 278 5.48 2.24 -14.55
CA LEU A 278 4.96 0.88 -14.69
C LEU A 278 3.45 0.86 -14.91
N GLY A 279 2.71 1.85 -14.37
CA GLY A 279 1.30 2.05 -14.67
C GLY A 279 1.06 2.35 -16.15
N TYR A 280 1.94 3.13 -16.78
CA TYR A 280 1.92 3.40 -18.22
C TYR A 280 2.31 2.15 -19.04
N LEU A 281 3.43 1.51 -18.68
CA LEU A 281 3.97 0.31 -19.34
C LEU A 281 3.02 -0.90 -19.25
N ARG A 282 2.16 -0.97 -18.23
CA ARG A 282 1.17 -2.04 -18.10
C ARG A 282 0.26 -2.16 -19.33
N ARG A 283 -0.04 -1.06 -19.99
CA ARG A 283 -0.91 -1.05 -21.18
C ARG A 283 -0.29 -1.80 -22.36
N SER A 284 1.05 -1.79 -22.46
CA SER A 284 1.79 -2.45 -23.56
C SER A 284 2.33 -3.82 -23.17
N LEU A 285 2.80 -4.00 -21.92
CA LEU A 285 3.48 -5.23 -21.49
C LEU A 285 2.57 -6.25 -20.81
N GLY A 286 1.39 -5.81 -20.34
CA GLY A 286 0.45 -6.62 -19.59
C GLY A 286 0.79 -6.75 -18.11
N SER A 287 -0.22 -7.11 -17.29
CA SER A 287 -0.15 -7.06 -15.84
C SER A 287 0.87 -8.00 -15.22
N VAL A 288 1.06 -9.21 -15.78
CA VAL A 288 2.01 -10.20 -15.22
C VAL A 288 3.46 -9.77 -15.43
N VAL A 289 3.79 -9.16 -16.59
CA VAL A 289 5.14 -8.63 -16.83
C VAL A 289 5.46 -7.50 -15.88
N ILE A 290 4.49 -6.67 -15.55
CA ILE A 290 4.67 -5.60 -14.56
C ILE A 290 4.93 -6.18 -13.16
N VAL A 291 4.25 -7.26 -12.77
CA VAL A 291 4.54 -7.97 -11.52
C VAL A 291 5.99 -8.44 -11.50
N LEU A 292 6.47 -9.07 -12.58
CA LEU A 292 7.87 -9.50 -12.72
C LEU A 292 8.86 -8.32 -12.64
N CYS A 293 8.53 -7.17 -13.24
CA CYS A 293 9.38 -5.97 -13.12
C CYS A 293 9.51 -5.50 -11.66
N PHE A 294 8.42 -5.55 -10.88
CA PHE A 294 8.48 -5.21 -9.45
C PHE A 294 9.28 -6.22 -8.64
N GLU A 295 9.09 -7.51 -8.89
CA GLU A 295 9.85 -8.57 -8.23
C GLU A 295 11.35 -8.45 -8.54
N ALA A 296 11.71 -8.18 -9.81
CA ALA A 296 13.07 -7.94 -10.24
C ALA A 296 13.68 -6.69 -9.59
N ALA A 297 12.95 -5.58 -9.56
CA ALA A 297 13.39 -4.36 -8.90
C ALA A 297 13.66 -4.60 -7.41
N TYR A 298 12.77 -5.34 -6.74
CA TYR A 298 12.95 -5.68 -5.33
C TYR A 298 14.15 -6.61 -5.10
N LEU A 299 14.34 -7.63 -5.94
CA LEU A 299 15.48 -8.54 -5.88
C LEU A 299 16.80 -7.79 -6.07
N VAL A 300 16.89 -6.94 -7.10
CA VAL A 300 18.07 -6.10 -7.34
C VAL A 300 18.34 -5.17 -6.15
N SER A 301 17.28 -4.55 -5.59
CA SER A 301 17.39 -3.75 -4.36
C SER A 301 18.01 -4.54 -3.20
N ALA A 302 17.54 -5.77 -2.96
CA ALA A 302 18.06 -6.61 -1.88
C ALA A 302 19.53 -6.99 -2.10
N ILE A 303 19.91 -7.36 -3.32
CA ILE A 303 21.30 -7.66 -3.69
C ILE A 303 22.20 -6.44 -3.49
N LEU A 304 21.79 -5.25 -3.94
CA LEU A 304 22.58 -4.03 -3.78
C LEU A 304 22.76 -3.66 -2.30
N LEU A 305 21.72 -3.79 -1.47
CA LEU A 305 21.81 -3.58 -0.02
C LEU A 305 22.81 -4.51 0.66
N LEU A 306 22.95 -5.75 0.14
CA LEU A 306 23.84 -6.78 0.71
C LEU A 306 25.26 -6.70 0.17
N SER A 307 25.46 -6.18 -1.05
CA SER A 307 26.75 -6.22 -1.75
C SER A 307 27.58 -4.95 -1.60
N SER A 308 26.96 -3.81 -1.26
CA SER A 308 27.69 -2.53 -1.25
C SER A 308 27.17 -1.60 -0.17
N MET A 309 28.13 -0.97 0.53
CA MET A 309 27.89 0.11 1.50
C MET A 309 28.10 1.51 0.91
N ALA A 310 28.39 1.61 -0.39
CA ALA A 310 28.57 2.88 -1.07
C ALA A 310 27.23 3.63 -1.17
N LEU A 311 27.21 4.87 -0.71
CA LEU A 311 26.00 5.69 -0.61
C LEU A 311 25.19 5.81 -1.93
N PRO A 312 25.81 5.99 -3.12
CA PRO A 312 25.06 6.02 -4.37
C PRO A 312 24.35 4.69 -4.69
N LEU A 313 24.97 3.55 -4.39
CA LEU A 313 24.37 2.23 -4.60
C LEU A 313 23.27 1.95 -3.60
N LEU A 314 23.45 2.38 -2.34
CA LEU A 314 22.38 2.37 -1.34
C LEU A 314 21.19 3.24 -1.79
N GLY A 315 21.45 4.43 -2.32
CA GLY A 315 20.44 5.31 -2.88
C GLY A 315 19.65 4.63 -4.00
N PHE A 316 20.33 3.96 -4.92
CA PHE A 316 19.66 3.21 -5.99
C PHE A 316 18.89 1.99 -5.46
N ALA A 317 19.42 1.29 -4.45
CA ALA A 317 18.71 0.20 -3.79
C ALA A 317 17.41 0.67 -3.12
N PHE A 318 17.44 1.80 -2.41
CA PHE A 318 16.26 2.40 -1.78
C PHE A 318 15.26 2.88 -2.84
N PHE A 319 15.73 3.48 -3.94
CA PHE A 319 14.88 3.87 -5.06
C PHE A 319 14.10 2.67 -5.62
N LEU A 320 14.80 1.58 -5.93
CA LEU A 320 14.17 0.35 -6.43
C LEU A 320 13.20 -0.26 -5.41
N ARG A 321 13.53 -0.19 -4.12
CA ARG A 321 12.68 -0.69 -3.04
C ARG A 321 11.36 0.07 -2.93
N GLY A 322 11.31 1.31 -3.37
CA GLY A 322 10.10 2.11 -3.49
C GLY A 322 9.03 1.48 -4.38
N ALA A 323 9.41 0.62 -5.32
CA ALA A 323 8.50 -0.13 -6.19
C ALA A 323 7.38 -0.86 -5.42
N PHE A 324 7.64 -1.26 -4.18
CA PHE A 324 6.66 -1.98 -3.34
C PHE A 324 5.33 -1.23 -3.17
N TRP A 325 5.33 0.05 -2.91
CA TRP A 325 4.09 0.82 -2.71
C TRP A 325 3.22 0.85 -3.97
N SER A 326 3.86 0.89 -5.14
CA SER A 326 3.18 0.84 -6.43
C SER A 326 2.71 -0.57 -6.78
N PHE A 327 3.46 -1.60 -6.34
CA PHE A 327 3.12 -3.00 -6.54
C PHE A 327 1.73 -3.36 -5.98
N ARG A 328 1.38 -2.88 -4.79
CA ARG A 328 0.06 -3.10 -4.20
C ARG A 328 -1.08 -2.59 -5.08
N GLN A 329 -0.89 -1.46 -5.75
CA GLN A 329 -1.89 -0.89 -6.67
C GLN A 329 -2.04 -1.77 -7.93
N VAL A 330 -0.93 -2.27 -8.44
CA VAL A 330 -0.94 -3.19 -9.59
C VAL A 330 -1.62 -4.51 -9.23
N MET A 331 -1.34 -5.08 -8.07
CA MET A 331 -2.04 -6.29 -7.58
C MET A 331 -3.55 -6.10 -7.54
N THR A 332 -4.02 -4.98 -7.01
CA THR A 332 -5.45 -4.65 -6.97
C THR A 332 -6.04 -4.59 -8.38
N ALA A 333 -5.32 -3.99 -9.32
CA ALA A 333 -5.77 -3.91 -10.70
C ALA A 333 -5.80 -5.29 -11.40
N VAL A 334 -4.82 -6.17 -11.13
CA VAL A 334 -4.78 -7.55 -11.66
C VAL A 334 -5.95 -8.38 -11.12
N ILE A 335 -6.29 -8.23 -9.85
CA ILE A 335 -7.47 -8.88 -9.24
C ILE A 335 -8.75 -8.42 -9.94
N GLY A 336 -8.86 -7.12 -10.27
CA GLY A 336 -10.00 -6.58 -11.02
C GLY A 336 -10.13 -7.14 -12.45
N GLU A 337 -9.04 -7.63 -13.05
CA GLU A 337 -9.07 -8.26 -14.38
C GLU A 337 -9.63 -9.70 -14.36
N VAL A 338 -9.51 -10.40 -13.22
CA VAL A 338 -9.90 -11.82 -13.10
C VAL A 338 -11.23 -12.03 -12.39
N LEU A 339 -11.77 -11.02 -11.72
CA LEU A 339 -13.04 -11.09 -11.03
C LEU A 339 -14.14 -10.34 -11.79
N PRO A 340 -15.38 -10.86 -11.82
CA PRO A 340 -16.52 -10.13 -12.36
C PRO A 340 -16.88 -8.94 -11.45
N ASP A 341 -17.52 -7.90 -12.01
CA ASP A 341 -17.83 -6.64 -11.33
C ASP A 341 -18.54 -6.83 -9.95
N HIS A 342 -19.48 -7.76 -9.87
CA HIS A 342 -20.24 -8.05 -8.64
C HIS A 342 -19.39 -8.70 -7.54
N ALA A 343 -18.22 -9.27 -7.86
CA ALA A 343 -17.33 -9.96 -6.93
C ALA A 343 -16.10 -9.10 -6.54
N MET A 344 -15.78 -8.03 -7.30
CA MET A 344 -14.57 -7.23 -7.12
C MET A 344 -14.41 -6.67 -5.71
N ALA A 345 -15.45 -6.03 -5.16
CA ALA A 345 -15.36 -5.38 -3.84
C ALA A 345 -14.96 -6.38 -2.74
N ARG A 346 -15.50 -7.60 -2.80
CA ARG A 346 -15.15 -8.66 -1.85
C ARG A 346 -13.81 -9.30 -2.15
N GLY A 347 -13.46 -9.41 -3.44
CA GLY A 347 -12.14 -9.85 -3.85
C GLY A 347 -11.04 -8.96 -3.28
N TYR A 348 -11.21 -7.65 -3.36
CA TYR A 348 -10.29 -6.69 -2.75
C TYR A 348 -10.26 -6.78 -1.22
N GLY A 349 -11.44 -7.00 -0.59
CA GLY A 349 -11.53 -7.21 0.86
C GLY A 349 -10.78 -8.46 1.31
N LEU A 350 -10.97 -9.60 0.63
CA LEU A 350 -10.26 -10.84 0.95
C LEU A 350 -8.76 -10.71 0.68
N PHE A 351 -8.37 -10.07 -0.42
CA PHE A 351 -6.97 -9.77 -0.69
C PHE A 351 -6.33 -8.95 0.44
N ALA A 352 -7.00 -7.89 0.91
CA ALA A 352 -6.50 -7.08 2.01
C ALA A 352 -6.38 -7.86 3.32
N LEU A 353 -7.35 -8.73 3.63
CA LEU A 353 -7.33 -9.60 4.81
C LEU A 353 -6.17 -10.61 4.76
N VAL A 354 -6.02 -11.31 3.64
CA VAL A 354 -4.97 -12.34 3.47
C VAL A 354 -3.58 -11.69 3.49
N THR A 355 -3.38 -10.60 2.75
CA THR A 355 -2.09 -9.88 2.78
C THR A 355 -1.81 -9.27 4.14
N GLY A 356 -2.81 -8.76 4.86
CA GLY A 356 -2.66 -8.33 6.25
C GLY A 356 -2.22 -9.45 7.17
N ALA A 357 -2.85 -10.61 7.08
CA ALA A 357 -2.53 -11.77 7.91
C ALA A 357 -1.09 -12.27 7.70
N VAL A 358 -0.62 -12.34 6.45
CA VAL A 358 0.78 -12.76 6.18
C VAL A 358 1.80 -11.74 6.68
N VAL A 359 1.48 -10.44 6.63
CA VAL A 359 2.35 -9.38 7.16
C VAL A 359 2.49 -9.46 8.68
N ILE A 360 1.41 -9.79 9.40
CA ILE A 360 1.44 -10.00 10.86
C ILE A 360 2.45 -11.08 11.24
N VAL A 361 2.57 -12.13 10.42
CA VAL A 361 3.55 -13.22 10.64
C VAL A 361 4.95 -12.84 10.15
N ALA A 362 5.05 -12.12 9.04
CA ALA A 362 6.33 -11.76 8.42
C ALA A 362 7.18 -10.84 9.31
N TYR A 363 6.58 -9.88 10.00
CA TYR A 363 7.31 -8.93 10.84
C TYR A 363 8.09 -9.58 11.99
N PRO A 364 7.50 -10.45 12.86
CA PRO A 364 8.25 -11.11 13.92
C PRO A 364 9.34 -12.06 13.38
N ILE A 365 9.08 -12.74 12.25
CA ILE A 365 10.07 -13.57 11.56
C ILE A 365 11.26 -12.69 11.15
N GLY A 366 11.00 -11.54 10.52
CA GLY A 366 12.04 -10.57 10.17
C GLY A 366 12.83 -10.09 11.37
N GLY A 367 12.15 -9.79 12.49
CA GLY A 367 12.78 -9.38 13.76
C GLY A 367 13.66 -10.47 14.35
N TRP A 368 13.18 -11.71 14.36
CA TRP A 368 13.96 -12.85 14.83
C TRP A 368 15.22 -13.09 13.96
N MET A 369 15.08 -13.02 12.62
CA MET A 369 16.21 -13.15 11.71
C MET A 369 17.22 -12.03 11.92
N TYR A 370 16.75 -10.77 12.01
CA TYR A 370 17.60 -9.60 12.21
C TYR A 370 18.36 -9.66 13.54
N GLY A 371 17.72 -10.18 14.60
CA GLY A 371 18.35 -10.37 15.90
C GLY A 371 19.47 -11.42 15.90
N ARG A 372 19.46 -12.36 14.96
CA ARG A 372 20.54 -13.34 14.77
C ARG A 372 21.69 -12.77 13.92
N GLN A 373 21.33 -12.16 12.81
CA GLN A 373 22.27 -11.51 11.88
C GLN A 373 21.52 -10.43 11.10
N ALA A 374 22.01 -9.20 11.14
CA ALA A 374 21.34 -8.05 10.52
C ALA A 374 21.06 -8.22 9.01
N SER A 375 21.92 -8.94 8.29
CA SER A 375 21.75 -9.24 6.85
C SER A 375 20.78 -10.39 6.56
N MET A 376 20.48 -11.27 7.54
CA MET A 376 19.71 -12.50 7.33
C MET A 376 18.31 -12.27 6.74
N PRO A 377 17.47 -11.30 7.19
CA PRO A 377 16.17 -11.05 6.60
C PRO A 377 16.27 -10.58 5.15
N PHE A 378 17.35 -9.91 4.76
CA PHE A 378 17.57 -9.44 3.39
C PHE A 378 18.01 -10.57 2.47
N TRP A 379 18.92 -11.45 2.92
CA TRP A 379 19.31 -12.65 2.18
C TRP A 379 18.13 -13.59 1.98
N SER A 380 17.38 -13.90 3.04
CA SER A 380 16.20 -14.76 2.94
C SER A 380 15.16 -14.17 1.99
N SER A 381 14.91 -12.86 2.06
CA SER A 381 13.99 -12.17 1.18
C SER A 381 14.47 -12.18 -0.28
N ALA A 382 15.78 -12.03 -0.55
CA ALA A 382 16.35 -12.10 -1.90
C ALA A 382 16.17 -13.50 -2.52
N ILE A 383 16.51 -14.55 -1.77
CA ILE A 383 16.37 -15.96 -2.22
C ILE A 383 14.90 -16.29 -2.48
N LEU A 384 14.02 -15.98 -1.53
CA LEU A 384 12.60 -16.24 -1.67
C LEU A 384 11.96 -15.42 -2.81
N MET A 385 12.43 -14.19 -3.07
CA MET A 385 11.97 -13.38 -4.19
C MET A 385 12.40 -13.97 -5.54
N ALA A 386 13.63 -14.49 -5.64
CA ALA A 386 14.07 -15.20 -6.85
C ALA A 386 13.19 -16.43 -7.13
N ILE A 387 12.83 -17.19 -6.09
CA ILE A 387 11.90 -18.33 -6.22
C ILE A 387 10.50 -17.81 -6.62
N ALA A 388 10.01 -16.74 -6.01
CA ALA A 388 8.71 -16.16 -6.36
C ALA A 388 8.65 -15.71 -7.82
N MET A 389 9.73 -15.12 -8.36
CA MET A 389 9.81 -14.77 -9.79
C MET A 389 9.68 -16.01 -10.70
N LEU A 390 10.30 -17.13 -10.35
CA LEU A 390 10.13 -18.39 -11.10
C LEU A 390 8.69 -18.89 -11.04
N VAL A 391 8.04 -18.80 -9.87
CA VAL A 391 6.63 -19.14 -9.70
C VAL A 391 5.74 -18.20 -10.53
N THR A 392 6.02 -16.88 -10.54
CA THR A 392 5.30 -15.90 -11.36
C THR A 392 5.43 -16.20 -12.86
N LEU A 393 6.62 -16.61 -13.32
CA LEU A 393 6.84 -17.07 -14.70
C LEU A 393 6.04 -18.33 -15.03
N ALA A 394 6.02 -19.32 -14.12
CA ALA A 394 5.24 -20.53 -14.28
C ALA A 394 3.72 -20.24 -14.31
N VAL A 395 3.25 -19.36 -13.43
CA VAL A 395 1.86 -18.88 -13.40
C VAL A 395 1.52 -18.18 -14.73
N ARG A 396 2.40 -17.33 -15.25
CA ARG A 396 2.23 -16.70 -16.57
C ARG A 396 2.06 -17.74 -17.69
N ALA A 397 2.95 -18.76 -17.71
CA ALA A 397 2.89 -19.83 -18.70
C ALA A 397 1.58 -20.61 -18.59
N TYR A 398 1.15 -20.93 -17.38
CA TYR A 398 -0.12 -21.60 -17.10
C TYR A 398 -1.33 -20.80 -17.61
N PHE A 399 -1.39 -19.51 -17.32
CA PHE A 399 -2.47 -18.64 -17.79
C PHE A 399 -2.46 -18.51 -19.31
N HIS A 400 -1.28 -18.40 -19.93
CA HIS A 400 -1.16 -18.35 -21.38
C HIS A 400 -1.66 -19.65 -22.04
N ALA A 401 -1.31 -20.81 -21.47
CA ALA A 401 -1.69 -22.10 -22.01
C ALA A 401 -3.20 -22.40 -21.87
N ASN A 402 -3.83 -21.98 -20.75
CA ASN A 402 -5.19 -22.43 -20.41
C ASN A 402 -6.28 -21.39 -20.63
N TYR A 403 -5.93 -20.10 -20.71
CA TYR A 403 -6.93 -19.01 -20.79
C TYR A 403 -6.77 -18.10 -22.00
N LEU A 404 -5.66 -18.22 -22.77
CA LEU A 404 -5.38 -17.37 -23.93
C LEU A 404 -5.42 -18.14 -25.27
N LYS A 405 -5.72 -19.44 -25.27
CA LYS A 405 -6.04 -20.12 -26.52
C LYS A 405 -7.43 -19.63 -26.96
N PRO A 406 -7.57 -19.05 -28.18
CA PRO A 406 -8.90 -18.81 -28.72
C PRO A 406 -9.64 -20.15 -28.75
N PRO A 407 -10.94 -20.18 -28.37
CA PRO A 407 -11.72 -21.41 -28.50
C PRO A 407 -11.64 -21.84 -29.96
N THR A 408 -11.11 -23.04 -30.20
CA THR A 408 -10.87 -23.61 -31.50
C THR A 408 -12.17 -23.88 -32.28
N ASN A 409 -13.34 -23.71 -31.67
CA ASN A 409 -14.64 -23.91 -32.29
C ASN A 409 -15.62 -22.83 -31.75
N LEU A 410 -15.54 -21.60 -32.27
CA LEU A 410 -16.71 -20.76 -32.37
C LEU A 410 -17.38 -21.11 -33.73
N GLU A 411 -18.25 -22.12 -33.71
CA GLU A 411 -19.37 -22.11 -34.66
C GLU A 411 -20.11 -20.79 -34.43
N VAL A 412 -19.94 -19.89 -35.37
CA VAL A 412 -20.74 -18.67 -35.49
C VAL A 412 -22.19 -19.17 -35.66
N ALA A 413 -22.98 -19.10 -34.59
CA ALA A 413 -24.42 -19.29 -34.72
C ALA A 413 -24.91 -18.24 -35.76
N PRO A 414 -25.68 -18.68 -36.77
CA PRO A 414 -26.17 -17.75 -37.75
C PRO A 414 -27.07 -16.69 -37.10
N ASP A 415 -26.95 -15.48 -37.60
CA ASP A 415 -27.56 -14.22 -37.12
C ASP A 415 -29.11 -14.19 -37.19
N ASP A 416 -29.76 -15.32 -37.52
CA ASP A 416 -31.18 -15.41 -37.80
C ASP A 416 -32.09 -15.72 -36.62
N ALA A 417 -31.57 -15.68 -35.36
CA ALA A 417 -32.36 -16.02 -34.15
C ALA A 417 -32.75 -14.81 -33.27
N LEU A 418 -32.93 -13.63 -33.86
CA LEU A 418 -33.60 -12.54 -33.15
C LEU A 418 -35.11 -12.60 -33.44
N PRO A 419 -35.99 -12.82 -32.46
CA PRO A 419 -37.44 -12.67 -32.68
C PRO A 419 -37.76 -11.21 -33.00
N ARG A 420 -38.29 -10.94 -34.17
CA ARG A 420 -38.89 -9.66 -34.50
C ARG A 420 -40.04 -9.42 -33.53
N ALA A 421 -39.91 -8.37 -32.73
CA ALA A 421 -40.98 -7.88 -31.90
C ALA A 421 -42.13 -7.44 -32.75
N ALA A 422 -43.30 -8.04 -32.51
CA ALA A 422 -44.60 -7.58 -32.94
C ALA A 422 -45.18 -6.58 -31.96
#